data_0ca4feba5f94ac21f41040b4b812a077
#
_entry.id   0ca4feba5f94ac21f41040b4b812a077
#
_cell.length_a   1.000
_cell.length_b   1.000
_cell.length_c   1.000
_cell.angle_alpha   90.00
_cell.angle_beta   90.00
_cell.angle_gamma   90.00
#
_symmetry.space_group_name_H-M   'P 1'
#
loop_
_entity.id
_entity.type
_entity.pdbx_description
1 polymer ?
#
loop_
_entity_poly.entity_id
_entity_poly.type
_entity_poly.pdbx_seq_one_letter_code
_entity_poly.pdbx_strand_id
1 'polypeptide(L)'
;YKSLGGPAGGIIVSNDAEITERLDAIAFPGLTANFDAAKSAALAITMLDWRDFGPAYAAEMVTVAQALAQALAAEGLPVFAADKGFTTSHQFAIEAARFGGGQAASKTLRKAGFLACGIGLPIDPVAGDMNALRIGTPELVRWGVTAQTAPQFPSLLARPPPPHHPAPLAPRTPPPRAA
;
A
#
# COMPACT_ATOMS: atom_id res chain seq x y z
N TYR A 1 2.96 -8.81 -3.06
CA TYR A 1 3.26 -8.30 -1.70
C TYR A 1 2.52 -7.01 -1.36
N LYS A 2 1.77 -6.45 -2.29
CA LYS A 2 0.96 -5.24 -2.07
C LYS A 2 -0.44 -5.61 -1.55
N SER A 3 -1.51 -5.27 -2.27
CA SER A 3 -2.89 -5.55 -1.83
C SER A 3 -3.15 -7.04 -1.58
N LEU A 4 -2.58 -7.93 -2.39
CA LEU A 4 -2.66 -9.38 -2.17
C LEU A 4 -1.97 -9.81 -0.87
N GLY A 5 -0.88 -9.15 -0.48
CA GLY A 5 -0.17 -9.41 0.77
C GLY A 5 0.67 -10.68 0.79
N GLY A 6 0.93 -11.26 -0.34
CA GLY A 6 1.82 -12.42 -0.48
C GLY A 6 3.31 -12.05 -0.56
N PRO A 7 4.17 -12.99 -0.91
CA PRO A 7 5.59 -12.75 -1.11
C PRO A 7 5.84 -11.80 -2.29
N ALA A 8 7.00 -11.16 -2.31
CA ALA A 8 7.41 -10.32 -3.43
C ALA A 8 7.50 -11.15 -4.71
N GLY A 9 6.80 -10.71 -5.76
CA GLY A 9 6.76 -11.39 -7.04
C GLY A 9 5.57 -10.94 -7.89
N GLY A 10 5.42 -11.57 -9.03
CA GLY A 10 4.26 -11.46 -9.91
C GLY A 10 3.60 -12.81 -10.10
N ILE A 11 2.34 -12.80 -10.49
CA ILE A 11 1.59 -13.98 -10.89
C ILE A 11 0.86 -13.69 -12.18
N ILE A 12 0.90 -14.64 -13.11
CA ILE A 12 0.10 -14.63 -14.33
C ILE A 12 -0.68 -15.94 -14.33
N VAL A 13 -1.97 -15.86 -14.60
CA VAL A 13 -2.85 -17.02 -14.69
C VAL A 13 -3.64 -16.97 -16.00
N SER A 14 -3.86 -18.14 -16.61
CA SER A 14 -4.65 -18.25 -17.83
C SER A 14 -5.40 -19.59 -17.84
N ASN A 15 -6.59 -19.61 -18.45
CA ASN A 15 -7.32 -20.84 -18.76
C ASN A 15 -7.08 -21.30 -20.21
N ASP A 16 -6.30 -20.57 -20.98
CA ASP A 16 -5.94 -20.90 -22.35
C ASP A 16 -4.65 -21.74 -22.36
N ALA A 17 -4.72 -22.94 -22.90
CA ALA A 17 -3.62 -23.90 -22.87
C ALA A 17 -2.41 -23.42 -23.72
N GLU A 18 -2.66 -22.82 -24.90
CA GLU A 18 -1.58 -22.32 -25.77
C GLU A 18 -0.85 -21.14 -25.10
N ILE A 19 -1.60 -20.22 -24.46
CA ILE A 19 -1.02 -19.11 -23.71
C ILE A 19 -0.22 -19.65 -22.54
N THR A 20 -0.73 -20.62 -21.79
CA THR A 20 -0.06 -21.22 -20.63
C THR A 20 1.26 -21.85 -21.01
N GLU A 21 1.30 -22.66 -22.09
CA GLU A 21 2.54 -23.28 -22.59
C GLU A 21 3.59 -22.23 -22.95
N ARG A 22 3.18 -21.15 -23.61
CA ARG A 22 4.10 -20.04 -23.96
C ARG A 22 4.58 -19.28 -22.72
N LEU A 23 3.71 -19.06 -21.74
CA LEU A 23 4.08 -18.41 -20.48
C LEU A 23 5.10 -19.24 -19.69
N ASP A 24 4.92 -20.55 -19.62
CA ASP A 24 5.87 -21.46 -18.95
C ASP A 24 7.25 -21.37 -19.59
N ALA A 25 7.33 -21.44 -20.92
CA ALA A 25 8.60 -21.34 -21.64
C ALA A 25 9.27 -19.97 -21.49
N ILE A 26 8.49 -18.88 -21.44
CA ILE A 26 8.99 -17.53 -21.21
C ILE A 26 9.47 -17.37 -19.76
N ALA A 27 8.73 -17.90 -18.80
CA ALA A 27 9.08 -17.81 -17.39
C ALA A 27 10.36 -18.60 -17.10
N PHE A 28 10.42 -19.87 -17.54
CA PHE A 28 11.58 -20.73 -17.37
C PHE A 28 11.78 -21.61 -18.62
N PRO A 29 12.98 -21.65 -19.23
CA PRO A 29 14.22 -20.96 -18.82
C PRO A 29 14.37 -19.53 -19.38
N GLY A 30 13.33 -18.93 -19.97
CA GLY A 30 13.43 -17.66 -20.68
C GLY A 30 13.88 -16.47 -19.80
N LEU A 31 13.11 -16.14 -18.78
CA LEU A 31 13.34 -14.97 -17.93
C LEU A 31 13.88 -15.33 -16.54
N THR A 32 13.78 -16.59 -16.11
CA THR A 32 14.25 -17.05 -14.81
C THR A 32 15.10 -18.31 -14.96
N ALA A 33 16.03 -18.52 -14.04
CA ALA A 33 16.89 -19.69 -14.02
C ALA A 33 16.77 -20.48 -12.71
N ASN A 34 16.36 -19.83 -11.63
CA ASN A 34 16.25 -20.42 -10.31
C ASN A 34 14.82 -20.34 -9.78
N PHE A 35 14.49 -21.28 -8.93
CA PHE A 35 13.19 -21.44 -8.31
C PHE A 35 13.31 -21.26 -6.79
N ASP A 36 12.36 -20.52 -6.22
CA ASP A 36 12.25 -20.31 -4.77
C ASP A 36 10.97 -20.97 -4.25
N ALA A 37 11.11 -22.20 -3.75
CA ALA A 37 9.99 -22.97 -3.20
C ALA A 37 9.33 -22.27 -2.00
N ALA A 38 10.08 -21.50 -1.21
CA ALA A 38 9.54 -20.77 -0.07
C ALA A 38 8.55 -19.69 -0.51
N LYS A 39 8.81 -19.02 -1.62
CA LYS A 39 7.85 -18.05 -2.20
C LYS A 39 6.56 -18.72 -2.65
N SER A 40 6.65 -19.88 -3.29
CA SER A 40 5.47 -20.63 -3.73
C SER A 40 4.64 -21.10 -2.52
N ALA A 41 5.28 -21.60 -1.47
CA ALA A 41 4.61 -21.98 -0.23
C ALA A 41 3.95 -20.78 0.47
N ALA A 42 4.64 -19.65 0.56
CA ALA A 42 4.08 -18.41 1.13
C ALA A 42 2.89 -17.90 0.31
N LEU A 43 2.96 -17.98 -1.02
CA LEU A 43 1.84 -17.63 -1.89
C LEU A 43 0.64 -18.55 -1.68
N ALA A 44 0.86 -19.86 -1.51
CA ALA A 44 -0.21 -20.82 -1.25
C ALA A 44 -0.96 -20.48 0.04
N ILE A 45 -0.25 -20.16 1.14
CA ILE A 45 -0.88 -19.69 2.38
C ILE A 45 -1.66 -18.41 2.15
N THR A 46 -1.10 -17.44 1.42
CA THR A 46 -1.81 -16.21 1.07
C THR A 46 -3.11 -16.49 0.31
N MET A 47 -3.12 -17.46 -0.61
CA MET A 47 -4.35 -17.84 -1.33
C MET A 47 -5.39 -18.47 -0.42
N LEU A 48 -4.98 -19.25 0.59
CA LEU A 48 -5.89 -19.78 1.60
C LEU A 48 -6.51 -18.65 2.43
N ASP A 49 -5.73 -17.67 2.87
CA ASP A 49 -6.25 -16.48 3.57
C ASP A 49 -7.26 -15.73 2.71
N TRP A 50 -6.97 -15.55 1.41
CA TRP A 50 -7.89 -14.90 0.48
C TRP A 50 -9.17 -15.69 0.24
N ARG A 51 -9.10 -17.01 0.22
CA ARG A 51 -10.30 -17.86 0.13
C ARG A 51 -11.23 -17.64 1.34
N ASP A 52 -10.65 -17.54 2.53
CA ASP A 52 -11.42 -17.51 3.78
C ASP A 52 -11.82 -16.05 4.17
N PHE A 53 -10.98 -15.08 3.92
CA PHE A 53 -11.17 -13.68 4.37
C PHE A 53 -11.20 -12.65 3.23
N GLY A 54 -10.84 -13.02 2.01
CA GLY A 54 -10.63 -12.10 0.90
C GLY A 54 -11.81 -11.17 0.58
N PRO A 55 -13.05 -11.65 0.48
CA PRO A 55 -14.20 -10.79 0.19
C PRO A 55 -14.41 -9.70 1.24
N ALA A 56 -14.34 -10.04 2.52
CA ALA A 56 -14.48 -9.09 3.62
C ALA A 56 -13.31 -8.10 3.66
N TYR A 57 -12.09 -8.59 3.50
CA TYR A 57 -10.88 -7.75 3.45
C TYR A 57 -10.92 -6.78 2.27
N ALA A 58 -11.32 -7.23 1.09
CA ALA A 58 -11.42 -6.38 -0.09
C ALA A 58 -12.47 -5.27 0.08
N ALA A 59 -13.64 -5.61 0.62
CA ALA A 59 -14.69 -4.64 0.90
C ALA A 59 -14.22 -3.59 1.93
N GLU A 60 -13.59 -4.03 3.02
CA GLU A 60 -13.10 -3.13 4.07
C GLU A 60 -12.00 -2.20 3.55
N MET A 61 -11.11 -2.65 2.69
CA MET A 61 -10.11 -1.78 2.07
C MET A 61 -10.73 -0.58 1.34
N VAL A 62 -11.82 -0.81 0.60
CA VAL A 62 -12.54 0.25 -0.12
C VAL A 62 -13.26 1.17 0.86
N THR A 63 -13.96 0.59 1.83
CA THR A 63 -14.72 1.35 2.84
C THR A 63 -13.80 2.25 3.68
N VAL A 64 -12.66 1.74 4.11
CA VAL A 64 -11.64 2.53 4.83
C VAL A 64 -11.03 3.61 3.94
N ALA A 65 -10.81 3.32 2.65
CA ALA A 65 -10.29 4.33 1.72
C ALA A 65 -11.26 5.50 1.55
N GLN A 66 -12.55 5.22 1.40
CA GLN A 66 -13.58 6.24 1.30
C GLN A 66 -13.70 7.06 2.60
N ALA A 67 -13.77 6.40 3.75
CA ALA A 67 -13.87 7.06 5.06
C ALA A 67 -12.68 7.96 5.34
N LEU A 68 -11.47 7.49 5.06
CA LEU A 68 -10.24 8.27 5.24
C LEU A 68 -10.16 9.45 4.27
N ALA A 69 -10.51 9.25 2.99
CA ALA A 69 -10.54 10.31 1.99
C ALA A 69 -11.53 11.41 2.36
N GLN A 70 -12.73 11.02 2.80
CA GLN A 70 -13.75 11.94 3.27
C GLN A 70 -13.30 12.75 4.50
N ALA A 71 -12.69 12.09 5.47
CA ALA A 71 -12.18 12.74 6.68
C ALA A 71 -11.06 13.75 6.35
N LEU A 72 -10.14 13.40 5.45
CA LEU A 72 -9.09 14.32 5.00
C LEU A 72 -9.64 15.50 4.20
N ALA A 73 -10.65 15.28 3.37
CA ALA A 73 -11.34 16.35 2.66
C ALA A 73 -12.08 17.31 3.63
N ALA A 74 -12.69 16.78 4.68
CA ALA A 74 -13.33 17.59 5.73
C ALA A 74 -12.34 18.48 6.47
N GLU A 75 -11.08 18.06 6.62
CA GLU A 75 -9.97 18.86 7.15
C GLU A 75 -9.36 19.83 6.11
N GLY A 76 -9.98 19.96 4.95
CA GLY A 76 -9.58 20.91 3.91
C GLY A 76 -8.41 20.44 3.04
N LEU A 77 -8.07 19.13 3.01
CA LEU A 77 -7.11 18.63 2.04
C LEU A 77 -7.77 18.46 0.67
N PRO A 78 -7.07 18.79 -0.42
CA PRO A 78 -7.60 18.66 -1.78
C PRO A 78 -7.57 17.20 -2.25
N VAL A 79 -8.52 16.41 -1.77
CA VAL A 79 -8.65 15.02 -2.21
C VAL A 79 -9.21 14.98 -3.61
N PHE A 80 -8.52 14.30 -4.51
CA PHE A 80 -8.89 14.18 -5.91
C PHE A 80 -10.21 13.40 -6.08
N ALA A 81 -11.04 13.83 -7.05
CA ALA A 81 -12.33 13.22 -7.39
C ALA A 81 -13.34 13.17 -6.23
N ALA A 82 -13.32 14.17 -5.35
CA ALA A 82 -14.28 14.30 -4.25
C ALA A 82 -15.74 14.36 -4.75
N ASP A 83 -15.97 15.01 -5.88
CA ASP A 83 -17.26 15.11 -6.59
C ASP A 83 -17.78 13.76 -7.10
N LYS A 84 -16.90 12.75 -7.24
CA LYS A 84 -17.20 11.40 -7.71
C LYS A 84 -17.22 10.35 -6.59
N GLY A 85 -17.20 10.79 -5.31
CA GLY A 85 -17.17 9.90 -4.16
C GLY A 85 -15.77 9.39 -3.80
N PHE A 86 -14.72 10.16 -4.17
CA PHE A 86 -13.31 9.93 -3.84
C PHE A 86 -12.69 8.72 -4.54
N THR A 87 -13.20 7.51 -4.30
CA THR A 87 -12.62 6.27 -4.83
C THR A 87 -13.61 5.11 -4.76
N THR A 88 -13.44 4.16 -5.66
CA THR A 88 -14.06 2.82 -5.61
C THR A 88 -13.01 1.72 -5.43
N SER A 89 -11.77 2.09 -5.04
CA SER A 89 -10.67 1.17 -4.83
C SER A 89 -10.07 1.30 -3.42
N HIS A 90 -9.03 0.53 -3.15
CA HIS A 90 -8.27 0.54 -1.91
C HIS A 90 -7.31 1.73 -1.77
N GLN A 91 -7.39 2.71 -2.66
CA GLN A 91 -6.49 3.87 -2.66
C GLN A 91 -7.21 5.11 -3.18
N PHE A 92 -6.70 6.26 -2.79
CA PHE A 92 -7.10 7.57 -3.29
C PHE A 92 -5.89 8.49 -3.39
N ALA A 93 -6.07 9.68 -3.94
CA ALA A 93 -5.01 10.65 -4.13
C ALA A 93 -5.36 12.02 -3.53
N ILE A 94 -4.33 12.73 -3.10
CA ILE A 94 -4.38 14.11 -2.63
C ILE A 94 -3.57 14.95 -3.63
N GLU A 95 -4.13 16.02 -4.16
CA GLU A 95 -3.41 16.97 -5.01
C GLU A 95 -2.28 17.62 -4.21
N ALA A 96 -1.06 17.56 -4.74
CA ALA A 96 0.12 17.87 -3.94
C ALA A 96 0.84 19.16 -4.33
N ALA A 97 0.32 19.93 -5.29
CA ALA A 97 0.97 21.16 -5.74
C ALA A 97 1.27 22.14 -4.59
N ARG A 98 0.31 22.37 -3.69
CA ARG A 98 0.48 23.26 -2.52
C ARG A 98 1.48 22.77 -1.49
N PHE A 99 1.91 21.51 -1.57
CA PHE A 99 2.90 20.89 -0.69
C PHE A 99 4.27 20.74 -1.36
N GLY A 100 4.46 21.36 -2.52
CA GLY A 100 5.68 21.28 -3.29
C GLY A 100 5.84 20.04 -4.14
N GLY A 101 4.77 19.22 -4.26
CA GLY A 101 4.74 17.99 -5.04
C GLY A 101 4.53 16.73 -4.20
N GLY A 102 4.20 15.63 -4.86
CA GLY A 102 3.86 14.36 -4.23
C GLY A 102 5.03 13.69 -3.51
N GLN A 103 6.23 13.76 -4.09
CA GLN A 103 7.43 13.22 -3.43
C GLN A 103 7.89 14.09 -2.26
N ALA A 104 7.77 15.42 -2.39
CA ALA A 104 8.05 16.34 -1.29
C ALA A 104 7.10 16.08 -0.10
N ALA A 105 5.80 15.96 -0.38
CA ALA A 105 4.78 15.59 0.63
C ALA A 105 5.07 14.22 1.26
N SER A 106 5.42 13.21 0.46
CA SER A 106 5.80 11.88 0.95
C SER A 106 6.99 11.93 1.92
N LYS A 107 8.03 12.69 1.59
CA LYS A 107 9.20 12.87 2.47
C LYS A 107 8.84 13.55 3.79
N THR A 108 7.91 14.49 3.76
CA THR A 108 7.40 15.16 4.97
C THR A 108 6.62 14.20 5.85
N LEU A 109 5.69 13.43 5.26
CA LEU A 109 4.90 12.43 5.99
C LEU A 109 5.78 11.33 6.61
N ARG A 110 6.86 10.94 5.94
CA ARG A 110 7.81 9.96 6.49
C ARG A 110 8.43 10.41 7.80
N LYS A 111 8.69 11.71 7.98
CA LYS A 111 9.20 12.25 9.26
C LYS A 111 8.18 12.08 10.39
N ALA A 112 6.89 12.04 10.06
CA ALA A 112 5.81 11.77 11.01
C ALA A 112 5.47 10.27 11.13
N GLY A 113 6.23 9.37 10.47
CA GLY A 113 6.03 7.92 10.53
C GLY A 113 5.03 7.36 9.52
N PHE A 114 4.54 8.18 8.57
CA PHE A 114 3.61 7.72 7.54
C PHE A 114 4.32 7.46 6.22
N LEU A 115 4.04 6.30 5.62
CA LEU A 115 4.56 5.91 4.32
C LEU A 115 3.49 6.15 3.23
N ALA A 116 3.84 7.01 2.29
CA ALA A 116 3.03 7.30 1.12
C ALA A 116 3.95 7.50 -0.09
N CYS A 117 3.42 7.63 -1.29
CA CYS A 117 4.24 7.89 -2.47
C CYS A 117 3.60 8.92 -3.40
N GLY A 118 4.44 9.69 -4.10
CA GLY A 118 3.99 10.56 -5.16
C GLY A 118 3.44 9.76 -6.35
N ILE A 119 2.41 10.29 -7.00
CA ILE A 119 1.87 9.78 -8.27
C ILE A 119 1.53 10.93 -9.22
N GLY A 120 1.41 10.61 -10.52
CA GLY A 120 0.86 11.52 -11.52
C GLY A 120 -0.65 11.36 -11.65
N LEU A 121 -1.37 12.47 -11.63
CA LEU A 121 -2.79 12.58 -11.97
C LEU A 121 -2.96 13.41 -13.25
N PRO A 122 -4.09 13.30 -13.97
CA PRO A 122 -4.41 14.11 -15.15
C PRO A 122 -4.87 15.53 -14.74
N ILE A 123 -4.02 16.22 -14.02
CA ILE A 123 -4.17 17.62 -13.56
C ILE A 123 -2.88 18.38 -13.85
N ASP A 124 -2.84 19.67 -13.55
CA ASP A 124 -1.68 20.50 -13.81
C ASP A 124 -0.39 19.91 -13.20
N PRO A 125 0.71 19.91 -13.98
CA PRO A 125 1.97 19.34 -13.52
C PRO A 125 2.63 20.19 -12.43
N VAL A 126 3.43 19.54 -11.58
CA VAL A 126 4.35 20.20 -10.65
C VAL A 126 5.76 20.06 -11.21
N ALA A 127 6.47 21.17 -11.39
CA ALA A 127 7.81 21.15 -11.96
C ALA A 127 8.78 20.31 -11.08
N GLY A 128 9.40 19.28 -11.68
CA GLY A 128 10.39 18.45 -11.01
C GLY A 128 9.83 17.44 -9.99
N ASP A 129 8.50 17.32 -9.85
CA ASP A 129 7.89 16.37 -8.93
C ASP A 129 6.56 15.80 -9.50
N MET A 130 5.98 14.82 -8.83
CA MET A 130 4.64 14.32 -9.08
C MET A 130 3.60 15.32 -8.57
N ASN A 131 2.46 15.45 -9.26
CA ASN A 131 1.42 16.42 -8.88
C ASN A 131 0.47 15.94 -7.79
N ALA A 132 0.59 14.68 -7.34
CA ALA A 132 -0.28 14.13 -6.31
C ALA A 132 0.45 13.15 -5.37
N LEU A 133 -0.17 12.93 -4.21
CA LEU A 133 0.23 11.94 -3.21
C LEU A 133 -0.80 10.83 -3.16
N ARG A 134 -0.36 9.57 -3.27
CA ARG A 134 -1.22 8.39 -3.16
C ARG A 134 -1.25 7.87 -1.73
N ILE A 135 -2.46 7.61 -1.25
CA ILE A 135 -2.73 6.92 0.03
C ILE A 135 -3.41 5.60 -0.27
N GLY A 136 -2.96 4.53 0.36
CA GLY A 136 -3.52 3.18 0.22
C GLY A 136 -3.88 2.58 1.58
N THR A 137 -4.87 1.70 1.61
CA THR A 137 -5.45 1.16 2.84
C THR A 137 -5.20 -0.33 3.11
N PRO A 138 -4.60 -1.13 2.20
CA PRO A 138 -4.43 -2.56 2.48
C PRO A 138 -3.68 -2.85 3.78
N GLU A 139 -2.59 -2.13 4.04
CA GLU A 139 -1.80 -2.29 5.26
C GLU A 139 -2.58 -1.82 6.49
N LEU A 140 -3.29 -0.69 6.39
CA LEU A 140 -4.10 -0.16 7.48
C LEU A 140 -5.17 -1.15 7.92
N VAL A 141 -5.91 -1.74 6.96
CA VAL A 141 -6.93 -2.75 7.26
C VAL A 141 -6.33 -4.00 7.90
N ARG A 142 -5.16 -4.44 7.45
CA ARG A 142 -4.45 -5.56 8.08
C ARG A 142 -4.11 -5.32 9.53
N TRP A 143 -3.81 -4.10 9.89
CA TRP A 143 -3.53 -3.69 11.26
C TRP A 143 -4.78 -3.27 12.04
N GLY A 144 -5.98 -3.57 11.51
CA GLY A 144 -7.24 -3.40 12.21
C GLY A 144 -7.85 -1.99 12.12
N VAL A 145 -7.41 -1.16 11.19
CA VAL A 145 -8.09 0.10 10.91
C VAL A 145 -9.40 -0.17 10.20
N THR A 146 -10.48 0.39 10.71
CA THR A 146 -11.84 0.28 10.17
C THR A 146 -12.36 1.64 9.71
N ALA A 147 -13.48 1.65 8.99
CA ALA A 147 -14.14 2.90 8.59
C ALA A 147 -14.50 3.79 9.80
N GLN A 148 -14.78 3.20 10.97
CA GLN A 148 -15.09 3.93 12.20
C GLN A 148 -13.85 4.60 12.83
N THR A 149 -12.67 3.98 12.67
CA THR A 149 -11.41 4.51 13.23
C THR A 149 -10.63 5.37 12.22
N ALA A 150 -10.85 5.21 10.93
CA ALA A 150 -10.18 5.98 9.88
C ALA A 150 -10.30 7.51 10.05
N PRO A 151 -11.44 8.09 10.50
CA PRO A 151 -11.56 9.54 10.74
C PRO A 151 -10.63 10.10 11.82
N GLN A 152 -9.96 9.26 12.61
CA GLN A 152 -8.97 9.72 13.60
C GLN A 152 -7.60 10.03 12.98
N PHE A 153 -7.32 9.52 11.76
CA PHE A 153 -6.03 9.69 11.09
C PHE A 153 -5.67 11.15 10.77
N PRO A 154 -6.58 12.02 10.31
CA PRO A 154 -6.25 13.42 10.07
C PRO A 154 -5.67 14.13 11.29
N SER A 155 -6.22 13.89 12.48
CA SER A 155 -5.71 14.46 13.73
C SER A 155 -4.31 13.93 14.10
N LEU A 156 -3.98 12.69 13.71
CA LEU A 156 -2.64 12.11 13.89
C LEU A 156 -1.63 12.74 12.92
N LEU A 157 -2.05 13.04 11.70
CA LEU A 157 -1.20 13.71 10.69
C LEU A 157 -0.90 15.17 11.07
N ALA A 158 -1.82 15.83 11.79
CA ALA A 158 -1.65 17.20 12.28
C ALA A 158 -0.74 17.30 13.52
N ARG A 159 -0.45 16.19 14.19
CA ARG A 159 0.45 16.20 15.35
C ARG A 159 1.90 16.34 14.89
N PRO A 160 2.72 17.18 15.60
CA PRO A 160 4.15 17.16 15.38
C PRO A 160 4.67 15.74 15.66
N PRO A 161 5.65 15.24 14.85
CA PRO A 161 6.24 13.93 15.11
C PRO A 161 6.77 13.91 16.55
N PRO A 162 6.61 12.77 17.27
CA PRO A 162 7.22 12.63 18.58
C PRO A 162 8.73 12.88 18.43
N PRO A 163 9.37 13.48 19.42
CA PRO A 163 10.82 13.68 19.38
C PRO A 163 11.47 12.32 19.11
N HIS A 164 12.22 12.22 18.01
CA HIS A 164 12.96 11.01 17.69
C HIS A 164 14.01 10.80 18.77
N HIS A 165 13.66 10.07 19.82
CA HIS A 165 14.64 9.28 20.52
C HIS A 165 14.87 8.01 19.69
N PRO A 166 16.00 7.84 19.02
CA PRO A 166 16.37 6.53 18.54
C PRO A 166 16.45 5.65 19.79
N ALA A 167 15.45 4.80 20.00
CA ALA A 167 15.60 3.73 20.98
C ALA A 167 16.89 3.00 20.61
N PRO A 168 17.88 2.86 21.50
CA PRO A 168 19.04 2.07 21.20
C PRO A 168 18.52 0.70 20.79
N LEU A 169 18.88 0.27 19.59
CA LEU A 169 18.64 -1.10 19.15
C LEU A 169 19.33 -1.98 20.18
N ALA A 170 18.52 -2.57 21.09
CA ALA A 170 19.04 -3.55 22.00
C ALA A 170 19.76 -4.61 21.16
N PRO A 171 20.99 -4.97 21.48
CA PRO A 171 21.72 -5.98 20.73
C PRO A 171 20.86 -7.25 20.75
N ARG A 172 20.47 -7.73 19.58
CA ARG A 172 19.79 -9.01 19.42
C ARG A 172 20.77 -10.08 19.91
N THR A 173 20.56 -10.58 21.11
CA THR A 173 21.25 -11.79 21.56
C THR A 173 20.85 -12.93 20.62
N PRO A 174 21.80 -13.57 19.95
CA PRO A 174 21.48 -14.73 19.12
C PRO A 174 20.89 -15.82 20.02
N PRO A 175 19.91 -16.61 19.52
CA PRO A 175 19.38 -17.73 20.31
C PRO A 175 20.51 -18.69 20.66
N PRO A 176 20.47 -19.36 21.82
CA PRO A 176 21.47 -20.34 22.20
C PRO A 176 21.52 -21.42 21.13
N ARG A 177 22.74 -21.74 20.69
CA ARG A 177 22.95 -22.88 19.80
C ARG A 177 22.55 -24.14 20.54
N ALA A 178 21.62 -24.90 19.97
CA ALA A 178 21.34 -26.25 20.45
C ALA A 178 22.63 -27.09 20.41
N ALA A 179 22.92 -27.74 21.53
CA ALA A 179 24.05 -28.67 21.66
C ALA A 179 23.78 -29.97 20.86
#